data_4f806f3e804be2274ceba1080b443c73
#
_entry.id   4f806f3e804be2274ceba1080b443c73
#
_cell.length_a   1.000
_cell.length_b   1.000
_cell.length_c   1.000
_cell.angle_alpha   90.00
_cell.angle_beta   90.00
_cell.angle_gamma   90.00
#
_symmetry.space_group_name_H-M   'P 1'
#
loop_
_entity.id
_entity.type
_entity.pdbx_description
1 polymer ?
#
loop_
_entity_poly.entity_id
_entity_poly.type
_entity_poly.pdbx_seq_one_letter_code
_entity_poly.pdbx_strand_id
1 'polypeptide(L)'
;SYLGKKGALTGLLKSLGQLSAEERPKAGAEINAIKQVLTEQLNLRRDSLHAEALAVQLSSEAIDVTLPGRHAETGGLHPITRTIQRMETFFSSMGFDVVEGPEIEDDYHNFEALNIPAHHPARAMHDTFYVDETRVLRTHTSGVQVRTMETQAPPIRIICPGRVYRCDSDLTHSPMFHQVEGLLIDETSNFGHLKGLLEEFLHAFFERDDLSVRLRPSYFPFTEPSAEVDIQCVKCSGEGCRVCSHTGWIEVLGCGMVNPKVLQMS
;
A
#
# COMPACT_ATOMS: atom_id res chain seq x y z
N SER A 1 65.98 25.25 0.26
CA SER A 1 64.92 26.29 0.28
C SER A 1 65.55 27.65 -0.01
N TYR A 2 65.17 28.31 -1.12
CA TYR A 2 65.71 29.62 -1.54
C TYR A 2 64.95 30.81 -0.95
N LEU A 3 63.66 30.68 -0.69
CA LEU A 3 62.68 31.73 -0.35
C LEU A 3 62.15 31.60 1.10
N GLY A 4 62.68 31.15 2.05
CA GLY A 4 62.17 31.07 3.43
C GLY A 4 62.96 31.99 4.40
N LYS A 5 62.57 32.11 5.66
CA LYS A 5 63.30 32.84 6.69
C LYS A 5 64.78 32.45 6.82
N LYS A 6 65.13 31.18 6.44
CA LYS A 6 66.47 30.63 6.39
C LYS A 6 66.93 30.35 4.95
N GLY A 7 66.28 30.91 3.95
CA GLY A 7 66.59 30.67 2.52
C GLY A 7 67.88 31.43 2.09
N ALA A 8 68.53 30.92 1.03
CA ALA A 8 69.75 31.47 0.50
C ALA A 8 69.61 32.97 0.14
N LEU A 9 68.51 33.34 -0.52
CA LEU A 9 68.20 34.74 -0.86
C LEU A 9 68.03 35.63 0.37
N THR A 10 67.40 35.10 1.43
CA THR A 10 67.29 35.84 2.70
C THR A 10 68.62 35.99 3.38
N GLY A 11 69.52 35.03 3.24
CA GLY A 11 70.90 35.13 3.67
C GLY A 11 71.68 36.23 2.92
N LEU A 12 71.53 36.31 1.58
CA LEU A 12 72.15 37.35 0.75
C LEU A 12 71.58 38.74 1.10
N LEU A 13 70.28 38.87 1.39
CA LEU A 13 69.68 40.16 1.84
C LEU A 13 70.24 40.60 3.20
N LYS A 14 70.59 39.70 4.10
CA LYS A 14 71.22 40.00 5.39
C LYS A 14 72.67 40.44 5.22
N SER A 15 73.40 39.88 4.23
CA SER A 15 74.80 40.26 3.97
C SER A 15 74.94 41.63 3.30
N LEU A 16 73.88 42.24 2.77
CA LEU A 16 73.86 43.62 2.27
C LEU A 16 74.32 44.64 3.32
N GLY A 17 74.17 44.36 4.61
CA GLY A 17 74.63 45.19 5.67
C GLY A 17 76.19 45.33 5.76
N GLN A 18 76.91 44.42 5.13
CA GLN A 18 78.39 44.39 5.09
C GLN A 18 79.00 45.10 3.89
N LEU A 19 78.15 45.57 2.92
CA LEU A 19 78.60 46.28 1.73
C LEU A 19 78.69 47.76 1.95
N SER A 20 79.49 48.46 1.09
CA SER A 20 79.63 49.92 1.12
C SER A 20 78.28 50.63 0.80
N ALA A 21 78.17 51.91 1.21
CA ALA A 21 76.93 52.68 1.01
C ALA A 21 76.55 52.84 -0.47
N GLU A 22 77.52 52.81 -1.39
CA GLU A 22 77.25 52.91 -2.85
C GLU A 22 76.86 51.61 -3.51
N GLU A 23 77.39 50.45 -3.05
CA GLU A 23 77.12 49.11 -3.59
C GLU A 23 75.85 48.51 -3.12
N ARG A 24 75.40 48.84 -1.89
CA ARG A 24 74.21 48.28 -1.24
C ARG A 24 72.95 48.45 -2.06
N PRO A 25 72.64 49.63 -2.69
CA PRO A 25 71.43 49.77 -3.49
C PRO A 25 71.44 48.91 -4.74
N LYS A 26 72.55 48.80 -5.43
CA LYS A 26 72.67 47.95 -6.65
C LYS A 26 72.49 46.47 -6.33
N ALA A 27 73.21 45.94 -5.37
CA ALA A 27 73.11 44.56 -4.94
C ALA A 27 71.69 44.23 -4.39
N GLY A 28 71.08 45.18 -3.67
CA GLY A 28 69.69 45.02 -3.22
C GLY A 28 68.67 44.93 -4.35
N ALA A 29 68.86 45.75 -5.41
CA ALA A 29 67.99 45.71 -6.60
C ALA A 29 68.12 44.36 -7.35
N GLU A 30 69.33 43.87 -7.53
CA GLU A 30 69.61 42.59 -8.20
C GLU A 30 69.02 41.42 -7.41
N ILE A 31 69.20 41.37 -6.09
CA ILE A 31 68.64 40.31 -5.25
C ILE A 31 67.11 40.34 -5.27
N ASN A 32 66.47 41.53 -5.28
CA ASN A 32 65.03 41.66 -5.36
C ASN A 32 64.53 41.23 -6.75
N ALA A 33 65.20 41.59 -7.85
CA ALA A 33 64.84 41.13 -9.17
C ALA A 33 64.88 39.60 -9.29
N ILE A 34 65.96 38.96 -8.81
CA ILE A 34 66.09 37.51 -8.76
C ILE A 34 64.98 36.89 -7.89
N LYS A 35 64.65 37.49 -6.77
CA LYS A 35 63.55 37.02 -5.89
C LYS A 35 62.22 37.08 -6.60
N GLN A 36 61.94 38.14 -7.33
CA GLN A 36 60.69 38.25 -8.11
C GLN A 36 60.60 37.16 -9.17
N VAL A 37 61.65 36.98 -9.99
CA VAL A 37 61.68 35.98 -11.03
C VAL A 37 61.50 34.55 -10.44
N LEU A 38 62.22 34.22 -9.34
CA LEU A 38 62.08 32.92 -8.68
C LEU A 38 60.67 32.75 -8.09
N THR A 39 60.09 33.79 -7.54
CA THR A 39 58.72 33.70 -7.00
C THR A 39 57.71 33.45 -8.11
N GLU A 40 57.84 34.17 -9.22
CA GLU A 40 57.01 34.04 -10.38
C GLU A 40 57.11 32.64 -11.00
N GLN A 41 58.33 32.12 -11.21
CA GLN A 41 58.55 30.76 -11.72
C GLN A 41 58.01 29.68 -10.79
N LEU A 42 58.14 29.86 -9.46
CA LEU A 42 57.55 28.92 -8.49
C LEU A 42 56.05 28.92 -8.53
N ASN A 43 55.43 30.07 -8.65
CA ASN A 43 53.96 30.20 -8.78
C ASN A 43 53.48 29.56 -10.07
N LEU A 44 54.10 29.87 -11.20
CA LEU A 44 53.76 29.24 -12.50
C LEU A 44 53.87 27.71 -12.43
N ARG A 45 54.96 27.19 -11.83
CA ARG A 45 55.11 25.73 -11.70
C ARG A 45 54.13 25.11 -10.75
N ARG A 46 53.82 25.77 -9.64
CA ARG A 46 52.80 25.32 -8.70
C ARG A 46 51.42 25.25 -9.39
N ASP A 47 51.07 26.29 -10.11
CA ASP A 47 49.78 26.37 -10.77
C ASP A 47 49.65 25.37 -11.92
N SER A 48 50.75 25.13 -12.66
CA SER A 48 50.82 24.02 -13.64
C SER A 48 50.61 22.65 -12.99
N LEU A 49 51.32 22.35 -11.90
CA LEU A 49 51.17 21.09 -11.20
C LEU A 49 49.81 20.90 -10.58
N HIS A 50 49.21 21.99 -10.09
CA HIS A 50 47.86 21.97 -9.57
C HIS A 50 46.81 21.68 -10.67
N ALA A 51 46.97 22.32 -11.84
CA ALA A 51 46.10 22.07 -12.99
C ALA A 51 46.26 20.63 -13.51
N GLU A 52 47.47 20.09 -13.58
CA GLU A 52 47.75 18.71 -13.95
C GLU A 52 47.08 17.72 -12.96
N ALA A 53 47.23 17.97 -11.64
CA ALA A 53 46.61 17.14 -10.60
C ALA A 53 45.08 17.17 -10.66
N LEU A 54 44.51 18.38 -10.87
CA LEU A 54 43.07 18.56 -11.02
C LEU A 54 42.56 17.83 -12.28
N ALA A 55 43.27 17.92 -13.40
CA ALA A 55 42.89 17.23 -14.63
C ALA A 55 42.85 15.69 -14.45
N VAL A 56 43.83 15.14 -13.75
CA VAL A 56 43.87 13.71 -13.40
C VAL A 56 42.71 13.33 -12.50
N GLN A 57 42.44 14.13 -11.47
CA GLN A 57 41.32 13.90 -10.57
C GLN A 57 39.98 13.95 -11.30
N LEU A 58 39.72 15.00 -12.09
CA LEU A 58 38.48 15.12 -12.87
C LEU A 58 38.30 13.95 -13.88
N SER A 59 39.40 13.49 -14.48
CA SER A 59 39.35 12.32 -15.36
C SER A 59 39.01 11.04 -14.61
N SER A 60 39.55 10.86 -13.40
CA SER A 60 39.30 9.66 -12.58
C SER A 60 37.93 9.65 -11.93
N GLU A 61 37.38 10.83 -11.64
CA GLU A 61 36.04 11.02 -11.04
C GLU A 61 34.94 11.24 -12.08
N ALA A 62 35.23 11.17 -13.37
CA ALA A 62 34.25 11.34 -14.43
C ALA A 62 33.19 10.26 -14.37
N ILE A 63 31.94 10.66 -14.22
CA ILE A 63 30.79 9.78 -14.23
C ILE A 63 30.09 9.91 -15.57
N ASP A 64 29.76 8.77 -16.19
CA ASP A 64 28.95 8.74 -17.39
C ASP A 64 27.49 9.10 -17.05
N VAL A 65 27.14 10.36 -17.33
CA VAL A 65 25.78 10.87 -17.08
C VAL A 65 24.75 10.39 -18.11
N THR A 66 25.17 9.67 -19.15
CA THR A 66 24.26 9.07 -20.14
C THR A 66 23.72 7.72 -19.69
N LEU A 67 24.33 7.12 -18.65
CA LEU A 67 23.79 5.91 -18.04
C LEU A 67 22.43 6.21 -17.41
N PRO A 68 21.43 5.32 -17.58
CA PRO A 68 20.15 5.49 -16.93
C PRO A 68 20.35 5.55 -15.41
N GLY A 69 19.65 6.48 -14.75
CA GLY A 69 19.62 6.56 -13.30
C GLY A 69 19.14 5.24 -12.68
N ARG A 70 19.29 5.10 -11.37
CA ARG A 70 18.70 3.98 -10.66
C ARG A 70 17.21 3.97 -10.96
N HIS A 71 16.72 2.88 -11.55
CA HIS A 71 15.29 2.70 -11.75
C HIS A 71 14.63 2.79 -10.38
N ALA A 72 13.70 3.76 -10.21
CA ALA A 72 12.75 3.68 -9.12
C ALA A 72 11.97 2.39 -9.36
N GLU A 73 11.95 1.50 -8.38
CA GLU A 73 11.06 0.34 -8.44
C GLU A 73 9.64 0.86 -8.62
N THR A 74 9.01 0.49 -9.73
CA THR A 74 7.60 0.81 -9.94
C THR A 74 6.82 0.05 -8.89
N GLY A 75 6.20 0.79 -7.95
CA GLY A 75 5.33 0.20 -6.95
C GLY A 75 4.17 -0.55 -7.62
N GLY A 76 3.63 -1.55 -6.94
CA GLY A 76 2.44 -2.28 -7.34
C GLY A 76 1.28 -2.02 -6.39
N LEU A 77 0.04 -2.27 -6.83
CA LEU A 77 -1.12 -2.25 -5.97
C LEU A 77 -1.07 -3.44 -4.99
N HIS A 78 -1.52 -3.20 -3.76
CA HIS A 78 -1.63 -4.24 -2.76
C HIS A 78 -2.52 -5.40 -3.25
N PRO A 79 -2.23 -6.67 -2.95
CA PRO A 79 -3.05 -7.81 -3.40
C PRO A 79 -4.53 -7.67 -3.07
N ILE A 80 -4.90 -7.18 -1.88
CA ILE A 80 -6.30 -6.94 -1.49
C ILE A 80 -6.95 -5.91 -2.42
N THR A 81 -6.28 -4.79 -2.71
CA THR A 81 -6.80 -3.77 -3.64
C THR A 81 -7.07 -4.37 -5.02
N ARG A 82 -6.14 -5.17 -5.55
CA ARG A 82 -6.33 -5.86 -6.81
C ARG A 82 -7.48 -6.86 -6.78
N THR A 83 -7.66 -7.56 -5.66
CA THR A 83 -8.75 -8.52 -5.48
C THR A 83 -10.11 -7.81 -5.44
N ILE A 84 -10.22 -6.72 -4.69
CA ILE A 84 -11.45 -5.91 -4.64
C ILE A 84 -11.78 -5.36 -6.03
N GLN A 85 -10.83 -4.74 -6.72
CA GLN A 85 -11.02 -4.22 -8.09
C GLN A 85 -11.48 -5.30 -9.08
N ARG A 86 -11.01 -6.54 -8.92
CA ARG A 86 -11.46 -7.66 -9.74
C ARG A 86 -12.92 -8.03 -9.47
N MET A 87 -13.34 -8.05 -8.19
CA MET A 87 -14.74 -8.26 -7.83
C MET A 87 -15.62 -7.11 -8.34
N GLU A 88 -15.21 -5.86 -8.13
CA GLU A 88 -15.93 -4.69 -8.62
C GLU A 88 -16.12 -4.74 -10.14
N THR A 89 -15.07 -5.08 -10.89
CA THR A 89 -15.14 -5.22 -12.35
C THR A 89 -16.16 -6.29 -12.77
N PHE A 90 -16.15 -7.44 -12.10
CA PHE A 90 -17.10 -8.52 -12.39
C PHE A 90 -18.53 -8.05 -12.15
N PHE A 91 -18.85 -7.59 -10.96
CA PHE A 91 -20.21 -7.20 -10.60
C PHE A 91 -20.71 -5.96 -11.36
N SER A 92 -19.84 -4.99 -11.63
CA SER A 92 -20.20 -3.83 -12.46
C SER A 92 -20.55 -4.23 -13.89
N SER A 93 -19.90 -5.27 -14.45
CA SER A 93 -20.26 -5.81 -15.77
C SER A 93 -21.66 -6.43 -15.80
N MET A 94 -22.21 -6.81 -14.65
CA MET A 94 -23.56 -7.35 -14.46
C MET A 94 -24.57 -6.27 -14.03
N GLY A 95 -24.17 -4.99 -14.00
CA GLY A 95 -25.04 -3.87 -13.66
C GLY A 95 -25.21 -3.63 -12.16
N PHE A 96 -24.25 -4.08 -11.35
CA PHE A 96 -24.20 -3.72 -9.94
C PHE A 96 -23.41 -2.42 -9.75
N ASP A 97 -23.92 -1.54 -8.91
CA ASP A 97 -23.24 -0.34 -8.46
C ASP A 97 -22.35 -0.66 -7.25
N VAL A 98 -21.20 0.01 -7.15
CA VAL A 98 -20.30 -0.08 -6.00
C VAL A 98 -20.67 1.01 -5.01
N VAL A 99 -21.07 0.65 -3.80
CA VAL A 99 -21.53 1.59 -2.76
C VAL A 99 -20.67 1.42 -1.51
N GLU A 100 -20.18 2.54 -0.99
CA GLU A 100 -19.42 2.59 0.25
C GLU A 100 -20.25 3.16 1.39
N GLY A 101 -19.87 2.86 2.62
CA GLY A 101 -20.50 3.39 3.83
C GLY A 101 -19.51 3.57 4.99
N PRO A 102 -19.95 4.12 6.12
CA PRO A 102 -19.12 4.42 7.25
C PRO A 102 -18.52 3.17 7.89
N GLU A 103 -17.28 3.25 8.36
CA GLU A 103 -16.65 2.19 9.16
C GLU A 103 -17.06 2.25 10.64
N ILE A 104 -17.41 3.44 11.14
CA ILE A 104 -18.01 3.63 12.45
C ILE A 104 -19.52 3.70 12.23
N GLU A 105 -20.22 2.68 12.69
CA GLU A 105 -21.64 2.49 12.45
C GLU A 105 -22.42 2.63 13.75
N ASP A 106 -23.70 3.02 13.65
CA ASP A 106 -24.59 2.97 14.78
C ASP A 106 -25.16 1.55 15.01
N ASP A 107 -25.72 1.36 16.18
CA ASP A 107 -26.30 0.09 16.59
C ASP A 107 -27.47 -0.35 15.70
N TYR A 108 -28.26 0.59 15.22
CA TYR A 108 -29.42 0.32 14.37
C TYR A 108 -28.99 -0.32 13.04
N HIS A 109 -28.09 0.32 12.29
CA HIS A 109 -27.66 -0.16 10.98
C HIS A 109 -26.74 -1.40 11.07
N ASN A 110 -25.97 -1.53 12.18
CA ASN A 110 -25.11 -2.69 12.32
C ASN A 110 -25.83 -3.94 12.83
N PHE A 111 -26.98 -3.79 13.54
CA PHE A 111 -27.66 -4.91 14.16
C PHE A 111 -29.18 -4.88 14.01
N GLU A 112 -29.87 -3.86 14.50
CA GLU A 112 -31.31 -3.88 14.67
C GLU A 112 -32.05 -4.00 13.31
N ALA A 113 -31.71 -3.16 12.35
CA ALA A 113 -32.30 -3.19 10.99
C ALA A 113 -31.99 -4.50 10.23
N LEU A 114 -31.01 -5.27 10.70
CA LEU A 114 -30.66 -6.59 10.17
C LEU A 114 -31.33 -7.74 10.93
N ASN A 115 -32.44 -7.46 11.64
CA ASN A 115 -33.18 -8.41 12.44
C ASN A 115 -32.35 -9.06 13.59
N ILE A 116 -31.40 -8.30 14.15
CA ILE A 116 -30.56 -8.68 15.28
C ILE A 116 -30.88 -7.77 16.47
N PRO A 117 -32.00 -7.97 17.19
CA PRO A 117 -32.37 -7.14 18.32
C PRO A 117 -31.42 -7.33 19.51
N ALA A 118 -31.47 -6.39 20.49
CA ALA A 118 -30.55 -6.36 21.63
C ALA A 118 -30.44 -7.68 22.44
N HIS A 119 -31.53 -8.43 22.50
CA HIS A 119 -31.61 -9.70 23.23
C HIS A 119 -31.31 -10.95 22.36
N HIS A 120 -30.96 -10.75 21.08
CA HIS A 120 -30.72 -11.88 20.17
C HIS A 120 -29.40 -12.60 20.53
N PRO A 121 -29.39 -13.94 20.66
CA PRO A 121 -28.19 -14.67 21.04
C PRO A 121 -26.97 -14.41 20.12
N ALA A 122 -27.20 -14.26 18.83
CA ALA A 122 -26.11 -13.95 17.87
C ALA A 122 -25.43 -12.59 18.16
N ARG A 123 -26.17 -11.62 18.77
CA ARG A 123 -25.61 -10.32 19.14
C ARG A 123 -24.67 -10.41 20.34
N ALA A 124 -24.98 -11.29 21.31
CA ALA A 124 -24.13 -11.51 22.47
C ALA A 124 -22.81 -12.25 22.11
N MET A 125 -22.76 -12.90 20.98
CA MET A 125 -21.59 -13.64 20.48
C MET A 125 -20.67 -12.81 19.58
N HIS A 126 -21.02 -11.57 19.27
CA HIS A 126 -20.19 -10.72 18.46
C HIS A 126 -19.11 -10.05 19.32
N ASP A 127 -17.89 -10.39 19.04
CA ASP A 127 -16.71 -9.69 19.53
C ASP A 127 -16.59 -8.36 18.79
N THR A 128 -17.36 -7.37 19.27
CA THR A 128 -17.53 -6.08 18.61
C THR A 128 -16.69 -5.01 19.29
N PHE A 129 -15.98 -4.21 18.50
CA PHE A 129 -15.29 -3.02 19.00
C PHE A 129 -16.29 -1.87 19.13
N TYR A 130 -16.60 -1.48 20.36
CA TYR A 130 -17.42 -0.32 20.65
C TYR A 130 -16.57 0.95 20.67
N VAL A 131 -17.00 1.98 19.95
CA VAL A 131 -16.40 3.31 19.96
C VAL A 131 -16.95 4.12 21.15
N ASP A 132 -18.28 3.98 21.39
CA ASP A 132 -19.00 4.52 22.54
C ASP A 132 -20.24 3.66 22.84
N GLU A 133 -21.17 4.16 23.64
CA GLU A 133 -22.38 3.44 24.04
C GLU A 133 -23.33 3.10 22.88
N THR A 134 -23.23 3.82 21.76
CA THR A 134 -24.15 3.76 20.63
C THR A 134 -23.51 3.44 19.29
N ARG A 135 -22.18 3.51 19.19
CA ARG A 135 -21.43 3.32 17.96
C ARG A 135 -20.38 2.23 18.06
N VAL A 136 -20.24 1.51 16.97
CA VAL A 136 -19.33 0.38 16.85
C VAL A 136 -18.42 0.54 15.62
N LEU A 137 -17.28 -0.12 15.61
CA LEU A 137 -16.63 -0.45 14.34
C LEU A 137 -17.45 -1.56 13.68
N ARG A 138 -17.91 -1.33 12.45
CA ARG A 138 -18.83 -2.25 11.77
C ARG A 138 -18.25 -3.67 11.69
N THR A 139 -19.07 -4.65 12.03
CA THR A 139 -18.71 -6.07 12.04
C THR A 139 -18.91 -6.75 10.68
N HIS A 140 -19.60 -6.11 9.77
CA HIS A 140 -19.90 -6.50 8.40
C HIS A 140 -20.24 -5.25 7.57
N THR A 141 -20.38 -5.39 6.25
CA THR A 141 -20.75 -4.27 5.36
C THR A 141 -22.25 -4.15 5.14
N SER A 142 -23.08 -4.99 5.78
CA SER A 142 -24.54 -5.01 5.61
C SER A 142 -25.26 -3.71 5.98
N GLY A 143 -24.68 -2.88 6.89
CA GLY A 143 -25.22 -1.56 7.20
C GLY A 143 -25.34 -0.66 5.96
N VAL A 144 -24.46 -0.82 4.97
CA VAL A 144 -24.51 -0.10 3.69
C VAL A 144 -25.74 -0.51 2.90
N GLN A 145 -26.13 -1.79 2.95
CA GLN A 145 -27.34 -2.29 2.29
C GLN A 145 -28.59 -1.63 2.89
N VAL A 146 -28.67 -1.54 4.23
CA VAL A 146 -29.78 -0.85 4.94
C VAL A 146 -29.87 0.61 4.50
N ARG A 147 -28.75 1.34 4.56
CA ARG A 147 -28.68 2.75 4.15
C ARG A 147 -29.10 2.97 2.69
N THR A 148 -28.77 2.03 1.82
CA THR A 148 -29.19 2.10 0.41
C THR A 148 -30.69 1.90 0.28
N MET A 149 -31.27 0.91 0.98
CA MET A 149 -32.71 0.66 0.96
C MET A 149 -33.53 1.81 1.54
N GLU A 150 -33.00 2.53 2.55
CA GLU A 150 -33.64 3.74 3.11
C GLU A 150 -33.67 4.93 2.14
N THR A 151 -32.78 4.97 1.17
CA THR A 151 -32.60 6.13 0.28
C THR A 151 -32.96 5.86 -1.18
N GLN A 152 -33.06 4.59 -1.58
CA GLN A 152 -33.29 4.20 -2.97
C GLN A 152 -34.43 3.18 -3.06
N ALA A 153 -35.40 3.46 -3.92
CA ALA A 153 -36.46 2.50 -4.25
C ALA A 153 -35.91 1.37 -5.18
N PRO A 154 -36.45 0.15 -5.08
CA PRO A 154 -36.15 -0.91 -6.04
C PRO A 154 -36.42 -0.52 -7.50
N PRO A 155 -35.69 -1.05 -8.49
CA PRO A 155 -34.72 -2.13 -8.34
C PRO A 155 -33.39 -1.65 -7.76
N ILE A 156 -32.79 -2.44 -6.86
CA ILE A 156 -31.48 -2.18 -6.23
C ILE A 156 -30.53 -3.29 -6.64
N ARG A 157 -29.34 -2.95 -7.11
CA ARG A 157 -28.24 -3.87 -7.44
C ARG A 157 -26.93 -3.24 -7.00
N ILE A 158 -26.42 -3.65 -5.85
CA ILE A 158 -25.22 -3.06 -5.27
C ILE A 158 -24.26 -4.13 -4.78
N ILE A 159 -22.97 -3.78 -4.75
CA ILE A 159 -21.96 -4.44 -3.92
C ILE A 159 -21.35 -3.43 -2.96
N CYS A 160 -21.00 -3.90 -1.78
CA CYS A 160 -20.49 -3.07 -0.69
C CYS A 160 -19.13 -3.61 -0.25
N PRO A 161 -18.02 -3.22 -0.90
CA PRO A 161 -16.68 -3.55 -0.46
C PRO A 161 -16.30 -2.70 0.76
N GLY A 162 -15.53 -3.27 1.69
CA GLY A 162 -15.02 -2.48 2.79
C GLY A 162 -14.29 -3.26 3.87
N ARG A 163 -13.67 -2.51 4.78
CA ARG A 163 -13.06 -3.06 5.98
C ARG A 163 -14.12 -3.32 7.03
N VAL A 164 -13.96 -4.41 7.75
CA VAL A 164 -14.82 -4.82 8.85
C VAL A 164 -13.96 -5.26 10.04
N TYR A 165 -14.53 -5.22 11.24
CA TYR A 165 -13.78 -5.34 12.48
C TYR A 165 -14.46 -6.30 13.44
N ARG A 166 -13.69 -7.22 14.03
CA ARG A 166 -14.17 -8.14 15.08
C ARG A 166 -13.06 -8.32 16.12
N CYS A 167 -13.42 -8.40 17.40
CA CYS A 167 -12.47 -8.63 18.48
C CYS A 167 -11.91 -10.07 18.49
N ASP A 168 -11.80 -10.68 17.33
CA ASP A 168 -11.30 -12.02 17.14
C ASP A 168 -9.86 -11.96 16.64
N SER A 169 -8.95 -12.69 17.30
CA SER A 169 -7.54 -12.70 16.95
C SER A 169 -6.91 -14.02 17.32
N ASP A 170 -6.76 -14.91 16.33
CA ASP A 170 -6.05 -16.16 16.45
C ASP A 170 -5.15 -16.42 15.22
N LEU A 171 -4.71 -17.66 15.03
CA LEU A 171 -3.87 -18.03 13.89
C LEU A 171 -4.57 -17.89 12.53
N THR A 172 -5.89 -17.81 12.51
CA THR A 172 -6.75 -17.80 11.31
C THR A 172 -7.60 -16.53 11.19
N HIS A 173 -7.73 -15.76 12.26
CA HIS A 173 -8.54 -14.56 12.32
C HIS A 173 -7.70 -13.31 12.58
N SER A 174 -8.04 -12.23 11.90
CA SER A 174 -7.47 -10.90 12.07
C SER A 174 -8.55 -9.95 12.60
N PRO A 175 -8.23 -9.06 13.56
CA PRO A 175 -9.19 -8.08 14.06
C PRO A 175 -9.77 -7.16 12.99
N MET A 176 -9.09 -6.98 11.88
CA MET A 176 -9.56 -6.26 10.71
C MET A 176 -9.39 -7.14 9.48
N PHE A 177 -10.44 -7.24 8.68
CA PHE A 177 -10.41 -7.91 7.39
C PHE A 177 -11.29 -7.19 6.37
N HIS A 178 -11.25 -7.63 5.12
CA HIS A 178 -12.05 -7.04 4.06
C HIS A 178 -13.20 -7.97 3.69
N GLN A 179 -14.36 -7.38 3.46
CA GLN A 179 -15.56 -8.06 3.06
C GLN A 179 -16.16 -7.37 1.83
N VAL A 180 -16.79 -8.12 0.97
CA VAL A 180 -17.62 -7.62 -0.13
C VAL A 180 -18.98 -8.29 0.00
N GLU A 181 -20.02 -7.51 0.22
CA GLU A 181 -21.41 -8.01 0.22
C GLU A 181 -22.12 -7.54 -1.02
N GLY A 182 -23.10 -8.33 -1.48
CA GLY A 182 -23.96 -7.99 -2.60
C GLY A 182 -25.42 -7.98 -2.17
N LEU A 183 -26.20 -7.03 -2.71
CA LEU A 183 -27.65 -6.94 -2.56
C LEU A 183 -28.31 -6.79 -3.92
N LEU A 184 -29.30 -7.62 -4.19
CA LEU A 184 -30.17 -7.51 -5.34
C LEU A 184 -31.62 -7.54 -4.88
N ILE A 185 -32.38 -6.49 -5.18
CA ILE A 185 -33.81 -6.38 -4.91
C ILE A 185 -34.51 -6.01 -6.21
N ASP A 186 -35.37 -6.91 -6.69
CA ASP A 186 -36.25 -6.67 -7.83
C ASP A 186 -37.50 -7.57 -7.72
N GLU A 187 -38.41 -7.48 -8.68
CA GLU A 187 -39.67 -8.24 -8.69
C GLU A 187 -39.49 -9.73 -9.04
N THR A 188 -38.36 -10.15 -9.56
CA THR A 188 -38.17 -11.49 -10.15
C THR A 188 -37.12 -12.33 -9.47
N SER A 189 -36.31 -11.74 -8.62
CA SER A 189 -35.21 -12.41 -7.93
C SER A 189 -35.67 -13.58 -7.06
N ASN A 190 -34.95 -14.67 -7.16
CA ASN A 190 -35.23 -15.89 -6.40
C ASN A 190 -33.91 -16.61 -6.05
N PHE A 191 -34.02 -17.64 -5.23
CA PHE A 191 -32.83 -18.41 -4.79
C PHE A 191 -32.06 -19.09 -5.93
N GLY A 192 -32.73 -19.44 -7.04
CA GLY A 192 -32.09 -19.98 -8.23
C GLY A 192 -31.17 -18.94 -8.91
N HIS A 193 -31.64 -17.68 -8.99
CA HIS A 193 -30.83 -16.58 -9.52
C HIS A 193 -29.63 -16.30 -8.62
N LEU A 194 -29.81 -16.29 -7.29
CA LEU A 194 -28.71 -16.14 -6.34
C LEU A 194 -27.67 -17.24 -6.52
N LYS A 195 -28.08 -18.50 -6.62
CA LYS A 195 -27.18 -19.63 -6.84
C LYS A 195 -26.40 -19.46 -8.15
N GLY A 196 -27.08 -19.18 -9.26
CA GLY A 196 -26.45 -19.01 -10.57
C GLY A 196 -25.43 -17.88 -10.58
N LEU A 197 -25.76 -16.72 -9.98
CA LEU A 197 -24.84 -15.59 -9.85
C LEU A 197 -23.59 -15.94 -9.07
N LEU A 198 -23.75 -16.67 -7.95
CA LEU A 198 -22.62 -17.05 -7.10
C LEU A 198 -21.73 -18.10 -7.78
N GLU A 199 -22.31 -19.08 -8.49
CA GLU A 199 -21.54 -20.06 -9.27
C GLU A 199 -20.72 -19.36 -10.37
N GLU A 200 -21.33 -18.46 -11.13
CA GLU A 200 -20.66 -17.70 -12.18
C GLU A 200 -19.54 -16.81 -11.61
N PHE A 201 -19.81 -16.11 -10.51
CA PHE A 201 -18.79 -15.31 -9.81
C PHE A 201 -17.61 -16.18 -9.37
N LEU A 202 -17.85 -17.32 -8.71
CA LEU A 202 -16.80 -18.18 -8.19
C LEU A 202 -15.96 -18.80 -9.30
N HIS A 203 -16.58 -19.22 -10.41
CA HIS A 203 -15.84 -19.69 -11.58
C HIS A 203 -14.94 -18.60 -12.17
N ALA A 204 -15.46 -17.41 -12.36
CA ALA A 204 -14.70 -16.28 -12.86
C ALA A 204 -13.58 -15.82 -11.89
N PHE A 205 -13.89 -15.80 -10.59
CA PHE A 205 -12.94 -15.36 -9.56
C PHE A 205 -11.76 -16.32 -9.40
N PHE A 206 -12.00 -17.63 -9.38
CA PHE A 206 -10.96 -18.64 -9.28
C PHE A 206 -10.37 -19.07 -10.63
N GLU A 207 -10.89 -18.53 -11.75
CA GLU A 207 -10.47 -18.87 -13.13
C GLU A 207 -10.55 -20.38 -13.41
N ARG A 208 -11.64 -21.01 -12.95
CA ARG A 208 -11.86 -22.45 -13.04
C ARG A 208 -13.32 -22.78 -13.39
N ASP A 209 -13.55 -23.17 -14.61
CA ASP A 209 -14.88 -23.59 -15.08
C ASP A 209 -15.34 -24.94 -14.49
N ASP A 210 -14.39 -25.75 -14.01
CA ASP A 210 -14.62 -27.07 -13.40
C ASP A 210 -14.79 -27.00 -11.87
N LEU A 211 -14.82 -25.79 -11.27
CA LEU A 211 -14.91 -25.62 -9.82
C LEU A 211 -16.27 -26.08 -9.30
N SER A 212 -16.27 -27.13 -8.48
CA SER A 212 -17.49 -27.57 -7.82
C SER A 212 -17.89 -26.62 -6.70
N VAL A 213 -19.13 -26.18 -6.72
CA VAL A 213 -19.74 -25.31 -5.70
C VAL A 213 -20.88 -26.07 -5.04
N ARG A 214 -21.01 -25.98 -3.73
CA ARG A 214 -22.14 -26.53 -2.99
C ARG A 214 -22.71 -25.51 -2.01
N LEU A 215 -24.02 -25.54 -1.83
CA LEU A 215 -24.72 -24.75 -0.84
C LEU A 215 -25.15 -25.67 0.31
N ARG A 216 -24.82 -25.28 1.54
CA ARG A 216 -25.26 -25.95 2.77
C ARG A 216 -26.31 -25.08 3.45
N PRO A 217 -27.49 -25.60 3.83
CA PRO A 217 -28.44 -24.85 4.63
C PRO A 217 -27.79 -24.28 5.89
N SER A 218 -28.05 -23.00 6.14
CA SER A 218 -27.53 -22.28 7.31
C SER A 218 -28.59 -21.34 7.88
N TYR A 219 -28.24 -20.60 8.89
CA TYR A 219 -29.10 -19.62 9.51
C TYR A 219 -28.37 -18.29 9.69
N PHE A 220 -28.94 -17.22 9.13
CA PHE A 220 -28.56 -15.84 9.40
C PHE A 220 -29.82 -15.03 9.73
N PRO A 221 -29.78 -14.12 10.74
CA PRO A 221 -30.97 -13.36 11.15
C PRO A 221 -31.58 -12.52 10.02
N PHE A 222 -30.74 -12.05 9.10
CA PHE A 222 -31.09 -11.12 8.03
C PHE A 222 -31.47 -11.82 6.70
N THR A 223 -31.38 -13.13 6.61
CA THR A 223 -31.78 -13.91 5.41
C THR A 223 -32.63 -15.12 5.74
N GLU A 224 -33.56 -15.48 4.82
CA GLU A 224 -34.41 -16.68 4.89
C GLU A 224 -34.96 -17.01 3.50
N PRO A 225 -34.64 -18.19 2.87
CA PRO A 225 -33.68 -19.17 3.35
C PRO A 225 -32.25 -18.68 3.29
N SER A 226 -31.39 -19.29 4.12
CA SER A 226 -29.96 -18.98 4.20
C SER A 226 -29.12 -20.21 3.83
N ALA A 227 -27.97 -19.96 3.26
CA ALA A 227 -26.99 -21.02 2.97
C ALA A 227 -25.55 -20.52 3.13
N GLU A 228 -24.68 -21.42 3.50
CA GLU A 228 -23.24 -21.27 3.35
C GLU A 228 -22.79 -21.86 2.03
N VAL A 229 -21.84 -21.21 1.37
CA VAL A 229 -21.31 -21.61 0.08
C VAL A 229 -19.89 -22.12 0.24
N ASP A 230 -19.70 -23.38 -0.11
CA ASP A 230 -18.40 -24.03 -0.15
C ASP A 230 -17.96 -24.25 -1.59
N ILE A 231 -16.67 -24.11 -1.82
CA ILE A 231 -16.02 -24.52 -3.06
C ILE A 231 -15.15 -25.76 -2.83
N GLN A 232 -15.00 -26.57 -3.86
CA GLN A 232 -13.98 -27.60 -3.87
C GLN A 232 -12.59 -26.95 -3.69
N CYS A 233 -11.79 -27.49 -2.79
CA CYS A 233 -10.50 -26.89 -2.46
C CYS A 233 -9.62 -26.73 -3.71
N VAL A 234 -9.33 -25.50 -4.09
CA VAL A 234 -8.54 -25.17 -5.28
C VAL A 234 -7.08 -25.64 -5.20
N LYS A 235 -6.58 -25.90 -3.97
CA LYS A 235 -5.21 -26.38 -3.77
C LYS A 235 -5.05 -27.87 -3.95
N CYS A 236 -6.02 -28.68 -3.54
CA CYS A 236 -5.92 -30.13 -3.58
C CYS A 236 -7.00 -30.79 -4.45
N SER A 237 -7.79 -29.99 -5.19
CA SER A 237 -8.86 -30.48 -6.07
C SER A 237 -9.79 -31.50 -5.39
N GLY A 238 -10.10 -31.25 -4.10
CA GLY A 238 -11.02 -32.06 -3.31
C GLY A 238 -10.41 -33.26 -2.59
N GLU A 239 -9.14 -33.59 -2.78
CA GLU A 239 -8.48 -34.73 -2.13
C GLU A 239 -8.31 -34.59 -0.60
N GLY A 240 -8.36 -33.35 -0.11
CA GLY A 240 -8.11 -33.03 1.30
C GLY A 240 -6.67 -32.61 1.57
N CYS A 241 -6.47 -31.44 2.14
CA CYS A 241 -5.16 -30.92 2.52
C CYS A 241 -5.26 -30.05 3.77
N ARG A 242 -4.13 -29.56 4.27
CA ARG A 242 -4.09 -28.69 5.44
C ARG A 242 -4.93 -27.40 5.27
N VAL A 243 -5.02 -26.86 4.06
CA VAL A 243 -5.78 -25.61 3.79
C VAL A 243 -7.28 -25.81 3.98
N CYS A 244 -7.82 -26.94 3.54
CA CYS A 244 -9.23 -27.28 3.70
C CYS A 244 -9.49 -28.18 4.93
N SER A 245 -8.58 -28.24 5.90
CA SER A 245 -8.69 -29.10 7.09
C SER A 245 -9.02 -30.54 6.73
N HIS A 246 -8.47 -31.04 5.63
CA HIS A 246 -8.66 -32.39 5.08
C HIS A 246 -10.09 -32.74 4.63
N THR A 247 -10.99 -31.75 4.56
CA THR A 247 -12.38 -31.95 4.13
C THR A 247 -12.57 -32.01 2.60
N GLY A 248 -11.59 -31.47 1.86
CA GLY A 248 -11.71 -31.26 0.41
C GLY A 248 -12.52 -30.02 0.01
N TRP A 249 -13.10 -29.29 0.98
CA TRP A 249 -13.97 -28.13 0.76
C TRP A 249 -13.50 -26.92 1.56
N ILE A 250 -13.75 -25.73 1.01
CA ILE A 250 -13.45 -24.44 1.66
C ILE A 250 -14.75 -23.61 1.66
N GLU A 251 -15.19 -23.22 2.86
CA GLU A 251 -16.27 -22.24 2.99
C GLU A 251 -15.76 -20.87 2.56
N VAL A 252 -16.49 -20.18 1.70
CA VAL A 252 -16.06 -18.90 1.11
C VAL A 252 -17.00 -17.76 1.42
N LEU A 253 -18.30 -18.00 1.62
CA LEU A 253 -19.29 -16.96 1.91
C LEU A 253 -20.61 -17.53 2.44
N GLY A 254 -21.40 -16.67 3.10
CA GLY A 254 -22.80 -16.90 3.40
C GLY A 254 -23.70 -16.16 2.41
N CYS A 255 -24.85 -16.73 2.11
CA CYS A 255 -25.85 -16.13 1.21
C CYS A 255 -27.29 -16.44 1.64
N GLY A 256 -28.25 -15.74 1.07
CA GLY A 256 -29.67 -16.02 1.30
C GLY A 256 -30.60 -15.00 0.66
N MET A 257 -31.89 -15.26 0.69
CA MET A 257 -32.91 -14.28 0.35
C MET A 257 -33.07 -13.32 1.54
N VAL A 258 -33.20 -12.02 1.26
CA VAL A 258 -33.37 -11.02 2.32
C VAL A 258 -34.59 -11.34 3.16
N ASN A 259 -34.43 -11.34 4.48
CA ASN A 259 -35.55 -11.64 5.39
C ASN A 259 -36.62 -10.53 5.24
N PRO A 260 -37.93 -10.89 5.12
CA PRO A 260 -38.99 -9.91 5.00
C PRO A 260 -39.00 -8.85 6.11
N LYS A 261 -38.54 -9.16 7.31
CA LYS A 261 -38.46 -8.19 8.41
C LYS A 261 -37.42 -7.10 8.14
N VAL A 262 -36.30 -7.46 7.49
CA VAL A 262 -35.28 -6.49 7.08
C VAL A 262 -35.87 -5.51 6.06
N LEU A 263 -36.61 -6.03 5.05
CA LEU A 263 -37.26 -5.20 4.05
C LEU A 263 -38.38 -4.31 4.64
N GLN A 264 -38.92 -4.66 5.81
CA GLN A 264 -39.93 -3.84 6.50
C GLN A 264 -39.32 -2.73 7.37
N MET A 265 -38.09 -2.89 7.78
CA MET A 265 -37.35 -1.96 8.65
C MET A 265 -36.51 -0.93 7.86
N SER A 266 -36.29 -1.16 6.59
CA SER A 266 -35.47 -0.31 5.71
C SER A 266 -36.27 0.57 4.80
#